data_f7fd7ad61e735b2092434225dea21d21
#
_entry.id   f7fd7ad61e735b2092434225dea21d21
#
_cell.length_a   1.000
_cell.length_b   1.000
_cell.length_c   1.000
_cell.angle_alpha   90.00
_cell.angle_beta   90.00
_cell.angle_gamma   90.00
#
_symmetry.space_group_name_H-M   'P 1'
#
loop_
_entity.id
_entity.type
_entity.pdbx_description
1 polymer ?
#
loop_
_entity_poly.entity_id
_entity_poly.type
_entity_poly.pdbx_seq_one_letter_code
_entity_poly.pdbx_strand_id
1 'polypeptide(L)'
;LEILTGQYQVIVFKHCYPVSSIKPDTGKPDVSSNEKRVENYKLQYEALKTKMRSFPATRFIVWTGAARVKKATSRDEAERARQFFTWVKNDWDEPGDNIFVWDFHELETEGGLYLKDEYAVSKEDSHPNKSFSMKAAPLISKRIVDVIQGKGDVASLTGK
;
A
#
# COMPACT_ATOMS: atom_id res chain seq x y z
N LEU A 1 -0.39 5.11 17.44
CA LEU A 1 0.07 6.30 16.68
C LEU A 1 0.61 7.40 17.60
N GLU A 2 0.02 7.68 18.74
CA GLU A 2 0.31 8.80 19.65
C GLU A 2 1.82 8.92 19.97
N ILE A 3 2.49 7.80 20.26
CA ILE A 3 3.93 7.79 20.56
C ILE A 3 4.74 8.20 19.32
N LEU A 4 4.41 7.65 18.16
CA LEU A 4 5.15 7.91 16.93
C LEU A 4 4.93 9.35 16.43
N THR A 5 3.70 9.85 16.47
CA THR A 5 3.39 11.22 16.03
C THR A 5 3.97 12.30 16.95
N GLY A 6 4.25 11.95 18.22
CA GLY A 6 5.00 12.83 19.11
C GLY A 6 6.52 12.89 18.82
N GLN A 7 7.05 11.98 18.03
CA GLN A 7 8.49 11.86 17.75
C GLN A 7 8.86 12.11 16.28
N TYR A 8 7.95 11.81 15.35
CA TYR A 8 8.24 11.81 13.92
C TYR A 8 7.23 12.69 13.14
N GLN A 9 7.75 13.50 12.24
CA GLN A 9 6.97 14.35 11.33
C GLN A 9 6.53 13.60 10.07
N VAL A 10 7.18 12.49 9.75
CA VAL A 10 6.82 11.60 8.62
C VAL A 10 6.81 10.16 9.11
N ILE A 11 5.71 9.47 8.88
CA ILE A 11 5.55 8.06 9.20
C ILE A 11 5.21 7.30 7.92
N VAL A 12 6.04 6.31 7.60
CA VAL A 12 5.81 5.42 6.45
C VAL A 12 5.42 4.05 6.97
N PHE A 13 4.35 3.47 6.45
CA PHE A 13 3.96 2.11 6.81
C PHE A 13 3.47 1.30 5.62
N LYS A 14 3.58 -0.01 5.71
CA LYS A 14 3.15 -0.94 4.68
C LYS A 14 2.45 -2.16 5.26
N HIS A 15 1.65 -2.80 4.43
CA HIS A 15 1.25 -4.18 4.60
C HIS A 15 2.20 -5.11 3.84
N CYS A 16 2.60 -6.21 4.47
CA CYS A 16 3.37 -7.26 3.80
C CYS A 16 2.49 -8.09 2.86
N TYR A 17 3.06 -8.80 1.88
CA TYR A 17 2.36 -9.58 0.87
C TYR A 17 1.29 -10.58 1.39
N PRO A 18 1.34 -11.13 2.63
CA PRO A 18 0.27 -12.01 3.10
C PRO A 18 -1.11 -11.37 3.16
N VAL A 19 -1.20 -10.03 3.25
CA VAL A 19 -2.50 -9.33 3.23
C VAL A 19 -3.15 -9.33 1.85
N SER A 20 -2.38 -9.57 0.78
CA SER A 20 -2.86 -9.61 -0.60
C SER A 20 -3.56 -10.93 -0.98
N SER A 21 -3.62 -11.93 -0.08
CA SER A 21 -4.49 -13.10 -0.22
C SER A 21 -5.91 -12.77 0.22
N ILE A 22 -6.64 -12.04 -0.62
CA ILE A 22 -7.95 -11.48 -0.26
C ILE A 22 -9.06 -12.45 -0.62
N LYS A 23 -9.86 -12.84 0.38
CA LYS A 23 -11.03 -13.71 0.25
C LYS A 23 -12.21 -12.98 -0.40
N PRO A 24 -13.21 -13.69 -0.95
CA PRO A 24 -14.46 -13.08 -1.41
C PRO A 24 -15.18 -12.35 -0.28
N ASP A 25 -15.82 -11.23 -0.62
CA ASP A 25 -16.69 -10.50 0.30
C ASP A 25 -17.94 -11.33 0.66
N THR A 26 -18.54 -11.04 1.80
CA THR A 26 -19.75 -11.71 2.30
C THR A 26 -20.98 -10.80 2.33
N GLY A 27 -20.78 -9.49 2.09
CA GLY A 27 -21.81 -8.47 2.26
C GLY A 27 -22.08 -8.11 3.73
N LYS A 28 -21.18 -8.51 4.64
CA LYS A 28 -21.24 -8.23 6.08
C LYS A 28 -19.91 -7.67 6.55
N PRO A 29 -19.58 -6.42 6.17
CA PRO A 29 -18.31 -5.81 6.54
C PRO A 29 -18.21 -5.61 8.06
N ASP A 30 -17.01 -5.86 8.61
CA ASP A 30 -16.71 -5.72 10.03
C ASP A 30 -15.31 -5.12 10.21
N VAL A 31 -15.25 -3.95 10.82
CA VAL A 31 -13.99 -3.22 11.07
C VAL A 31 -13.07 -3.94 12.03
N SER A 32 -13.62 -4.77 12.94
CA SER A 32 -12.86 -5.55 13.92
C SER A 32 -12.37 -6.89 13.41
N SER A 33 -12.81 -7.30 12.22
CA SER A 33 -12.53 -8.61 11.66
C SER A 33 -11.07 -8.75 11.21
N ASN A 34 -10.47 -9.91 11.50
CA ASN A 34 -9.17 -10.32 10.97
C ASN A 34 -9.27 -11.00 9.59
N GLU A 35 -10.50 -11.18 9.07
CA GLU A 35 -10.71 -11.77 7.76
C GLU A 35 -10.30 -10.82 6.63
N LYS A 36 -9.42 -11.30 5.76
CA LYS A 36 -8.87 -10.55 4.63
C LYS A 36 -9.90 -10.45 3.50
N ARG A 37 -10.78 -9.46 3.57
CA ARG A 37 -11.84 -9.16 2.60
C ARG A 37 -11.78 -7.69 2.21
N VAL A 38 -12.12 -7.35 0.98
CA VAL A 38 -12.11 -5.95 0.51
C VAL A 38 -13.06 -5.11 1.36
N GLU A 39 -14.24 -5.63 1.68
CA GLU A 39 -15.23 -4.95 2.52
C GLU A 39 -14.69 -4.58 3.91
N ASN A 40 -13.96 -5.50 4.57
CA ASN A 40 -13.36 -5.25 5.88
C ASN A 40 -12.20 -4.25 5.78
N TYR A 41 -11.32 -4.43 4.79
CA TYR A 41 -10.18 -3.54 4.58
C TYR A 41 -10.61 -2.11 4.31
N LYS A 42 -11.68 -1.90 3.54
CA LYS A 42 -12.23 -0.56 3.31
C LYS A 42 -12.64 0.10 4.61
N LEU A 43 -13.40 -0.58 5.49
CA LEU A 43 -13.77 -0.04 6.80
C LEU A 43 -12.56 0.26 7.69
N GLN A 44 -11.57 -0.65 7.71
CA GLN A 44 -10.35 -0.48 8.49
C GLN A 44 -9.52 0.71 7.98
N TYR A 45 -9.42 0.89 6.67
CA TYR A 45 -8.71 2.03 6.07
C TYR A 45 -9.43 3.36 6.33
N GLU A 46 -10.77 3.40 6.32
CA GLU A 46 -11.53 4.61 6.70
C GLU A 46 -11.32 4.95 8.19
N ALA A 47 -11.33 3.97 9.07
CA ALA A 47 -11.04 4.17 10.48
C ALA A 47 -9.59 4.65 10.69
N LEU A 48 -8.63 4.08 9.95
CA LEU A 48 -7.23 4.49 9.98
C LEU A 48 -7.04 5.91 9.44
N LYS A 49 -7.70 6.28 8.33
CA LYS A 49 -7.72 7.62 7.75
C LYS A 49 -8.21 8.66 8.77
N THR A 50 -9.33 8.39 9.42
CA THR A 50 -9.87 9.24 10.49
C THR A 50 -8.86 9.44 11.61
N LYS A 51 -8.18 8.35 12.02
CA LYS A 51 -7.16 8.41 13.07
C LYS A 51 -5.91 9.19 12.62
N MET A 52 -5.43 9.00 11.40
CA MET A 52 -4.27 9.73 10.89
C MET A 52 -4.55 11.23 10.74
N ARG A 53 -5.73 11.62 10.28
CA ARG A 53 -6.16 13.02 10.18
C ARG A 53 -6.23 13.75 11.52
N SER A 54 -6.37 13.03 12.65
CA SER A 54 -6.29 13.63 13.98
C SER A 54 -4.88 14.08 14.39
N PHE A 55 -3.85 13.83 13.56
CA PHE A 55 -2.47 14.26 13.76
C PHE A 55 -1.97 15.13 12.59
N PRO A 56 -2.52 16.33 12.39
CA PRO A 56 -2.26 17.15 11.19
C PRO A 56 -0.80 17.61 11.04
N ALA A 57 -0.01 17.58 12.12
CA ALA A 57 1.42 17.91 12.07
C ALA A 57 2.31 16.75 11.55
N THR A 58 1.76 15.55 11.42
CA THR A 58 2.47 14.37 10.92
C THR A 58 1.97 13.99 9.54
N ARG A 59 2.87 13.74 8.59
CA ARG A 59 2.58 13.21 7.26
C ARG A 59 2.68 11.70 7.27
N PHE A 60 1.69 11.03 6.70
CA PHE A 60 1.64 9.57 6.61
C PHE A 60 1.81 9.14 5.16
N ILE A 61 2.75 8.23 4.90
CA ILE A 61 2.93 7.61 3.58
C ILE A 61 2.53 6.15 3.68
N VAL A 62 1.44 5.81 3.00
CA VAL A 62 0.88 4.46 2.96
C VAL A 62 1.38 3.74 1.71
N TRP A 63 2.05 2.60 1.88
CA TRP A 63 2.37 1.75 0.74
C TRP A 63 1.13 0.99 0.30
N THR A 64 0.88 0.92 -0.99
CA THR A 64 -0.02 -0.12 -1.49
C THR A 64 0.58 -1.48 -1.15
N GLY A 65 -0.28 -2.47 -0.87
CA GLY A 65 0.19 -3.79 -0.44
C GLY A 65 1.03 -4.45 -1.51
N ALA A 66 1.98 -5.27 -1.06
CA ALA A 66 2.85 -6.02 -1.93
C ALA A 66 2.10 -7.11 -2.70
N ALA A 67 2.41 -7.28 -3.98
CA ALA A 67 1.86 -8.34 -4.82
C ALA A 67 2.45 -9.71 -4.45
N ARG A 68 1.75 -10.79 -4.83
CA ARG A 68 2.26 -12.15 -4.71
C ARG A 68 2.70 -12.70 -6.06
N VAL A 69 3.67 -13.60 -6.05
CA VAL A 69 4.03 -14.38 -7.24
C VAL A 69 2.86 -15.26 -7.66
N LYS A 70 2.73 -15.53 -8.97
CA LYS A 70 1.61 -16.26 -9.55
C LYS A 70 1.39 -17.64 -8.94
N LYS A 71 2.44 -18.34 -8.50
CA LYS A 71 2.34 -19.66 -7.87
C LYS A 71 1.82 -19.62 -6.42
N ALA A 72 1.89 -18.45 -5.77
CA ALA A 72 1.55 -18.31 -4.35
C ALA A 72 0.16 -17.68 -4.11
N THR A 73 -0.61 -17.40 -5.16
CA THR A 73 -1.94 -16.83 -5.06
C THR A 73 -2.81 -17.26 -6.24
N SER A 74 -4.12 -17.32 -6.04
CA SER A 74 -5.07 -17.52 -7.14
C SER A 74 -5.25 -16.22 -7.93
N ARG A 75 -5.79 -16.34 -9.16
CA ARG A 75 -6.14 -15.18 -9.96
C ARG A 75 -7.17 -14.28 -9.26
N ASP A 76 -8.19 -14.88 -8.68
CA ASP A 76 -9.27 -14.15 -8.02
C ASP A 76 -8.78 -13.38 -6.79
N GLU A 77 -7.85 -13.95 -6.00
CA GLU A 77 -7.21 -13.24 -4.88
C GLU A 77 -6.39 -12.05 -5.38
N ALA A 78 -5.60 -12.25 -6.44
CA ALA A 78 -4.78 -11.20 -7.01
C ALA A 78 -5.64 -10.07 -7.63
N GLU A 79 -6.76 -10.42 -8.28
CA GLU A 79 -7.73 -9.44 -8.80
C GLU A 79 -8.37 -8.62 -7.66
N ARG A 80 -8.77 -9.26 -6.55
CA ARG A 80 -9.28 -8.55 -5.38
C ARG A 80 -8.23 -7.66 -4.72
N ALA A 81 -6.98 -8.12 -4.67
CA ALA A 81 -5.88 -7.29 -4.16
C ALA A 81 -5.67 -6.06 -5.03
N ARG A 82 -5.62 -6.22 -6.36
CA ARG A 82 -5.52 -5.09 -7.30
C ARG A 82 -6.72 -4.15 -7.17
N GLN A 83 -7.95 -4.68 -7.05
CA GLN A 83 -9.15 -3.88 -6.83
C GLN A 83 -9.03 -3.01 -5.57
N PHE A 84 -8.57 -3.60 -4.46
CA PHE A 84 -8.41 -2.88 -3.21
C PHE A 84 -7.34 -1.79 -3.32
N PHE A 85 -6.16 -2.08 -3.90
CA PHE A 85 -5.10 -1.08 -4.05
C PHE A 85 -5.44 0.02 -5.06
N THR A 86 -6.25 -0.30 -6.09
CA THR A 86 -6.81 0.70 -6.99
C THR A 86 -7.75 1.65 -6.23
N TRP A 87 -8.62 1.11 -5.38
CA TRP A 87 -9.47 1.92 -4.51
C TRP A 87 -8.65 2.81 -3.55
N VAL A 88 -7.58 2.28 -2.95
CA VAL A 88 -6.70 3.08 -2.07
C VAL A 88 -6.13 4.28 -2.81
N LYS A 89 -5.73 4.13 -4.07
CA LYS A 89 -5.12 5.21 -4.85
C LYS A 89 -6.12 6.23 -5.40
N ASN A 90 -7.30 5.78 -5.80
CA ASN A 90 -8.21 6.59 -6.60
C ASN A 90 -9.38 7.17 -5.80
N ASP A 91 -9.77 6.50 -4.71
CA ASP A 91 -10.96 6.85 -3.95
C ASP A 91 -10.65 7.18 -2.49
N TRP A 92 -9.69 6.47 -1.89
CA TRP A 92 -9.36 6.65 -0.48
C TRP A 92 -8.30 7.73 -0.25
N ASP A 93 -7.29 7.85 -1.10
CA ASP A 93 -6.28 8.92 -1.07
C ASP A 93 -6.94 10.23 -1.55
N GLU A 94 -7.01 11.23 -0.70
CA GLU A 94 -7.64 12.51 -0.98
C GLU A 94 -6.60 13.63 -0.96
N PRO A 95 -6.54 14.49 -1.97
CA PRO A 95 -5.59 15.59 -1.97
C PRO A 95 -5.89 16.62 -0.89
N GLY A 96 -4.85 17.24 -0.36
CA GLY A 96 -4.94 18.34 0.60
C GLY A 96 -5.02 17.91 2.06
N ASP A 97 -4.88 16.63 2.37
CA ASP A 97 -4.75 16.15 3.74
C ASP A 97 -3.29 15.81 4.11
N ASN A 98 -3.08 15.10 5.19
CA ASN A 98 -1.76 14.69 5.67
C ASN A 98 -1.42 13.23 5.35
N ILE A 99 -2.15 12.61 4.42
CA ILE A 99 -1.99 11.21 4.03
C ILE A 99 -1.59 11.17 2.56
N PHE A 100 -0.67 10.32 2.22
CA PHE A 100 -0.10 10.16 0.87
C PHE A 100 0.11 8.69 0.57
N VAL A 101 -0.02 8.29 -0.69
CA VAL A 101 0.20 6.90 -1.12
C VAL A 101 1.56 6.77 -1.81
N TRP A 102 2.26 5.65 -1.56
CA TRP A 102 3.33 5.16 -2.44
C TRP A 102 2.89 3.87 -3.12
N ASP A 103 2.78 3.90 -4.45
CA ASP A 103 2.26 2.78 -5.23
C ASP A 103 3.34 1.71 -5.50
N PHE A 104 3.61 0.91 -4.49
CA PHE A 104 4.55 -0.20 -4.58
C PHE A 104 4.00 -1.37 -5.39
N HIS A 105 2.68 -1.61 -5.34
CA HIS A 105 2.04 -2.66 -6.15
C HIS A 105 2.28 -2.44 -7.65
N GLU A 106 2.19 -1.20 -8.12
CA GLU A 106 2.47 -0.86 -9.51
C GLU A 106 3.94 -1.15 -9.87
N LEU A 107 4.89 -0.86 -8.97
CA LEU A 107 6.30 -1.14 -9.18
C LEU A 107 6.60 -2.63 -9.30
N GLU A 108 5.93 -3.46 -8.51
CA GLU A 108 6.12 -4.91 -8.50
C GLU A 108 5.46 -5.62 -9.67
N THR A 109 4.33 -5.09 -10.14
CA THR A 109 3.47 -5.76 -11.13
C THR A 109 3.56 -5.16 -12.52
N GLU A 110 4.04 -3.91 -12.65
CA GLU A 110 4.02 -3.12 -13.90
C GLU A 110 2.64 -3.14 -14.57
N GLY A 111 1.60 -2.84 -13.79
CA GLY A 111 0.20 -2.86 -14.24
C GLY A 111 -0.47 -4.24 -14.26
N GLY A 112 0.28 -5.29 -13.91
CA GLY A 112 -0.23 -6.66 -13.86
C GLY A 112 -0.92 -7.01 -12.55
N LEU A 113 -1.12 -8.33 -12.34
CA LEU A 113 -1.75 -8.90 -11.15
C LEU A 113 -0.75 -9.44 -10.13
N TYR A 114 0.42 -9.83 -10.60
CA TYR A 114 1.38 -10.60 -9.83
C TYR A 114 2.72 -9.88 -9.75
N LEU A 115 3.44 -10.11 -8.65
CA LEU A 115 4.86 -9.79 -8.58
C LEU A 115 5.56 -10.50 -9.74
N LYS A 116 6.31 -9.76 -10.53
CA LYS A 116 7.04 -10.31 -11.67
C LYS A 116 8.11 -11.31 -11.22
N ASP A 117 8.26 -12.40 -11.95
CA ASP A 117 9.22 -13.45 -11.64
C ASP A 117 10.67 -12.91 -11.52
N GLU A 118 11.04 -11.94 -12.38
CA GLU A 118 12.35 -11.26 -12.32
C GLU A 118 12.56 -10.35 -11.13
N TYR A 119 11.50 -9.98 -10.40
CA TYR A 119 11.55 -9.14 -9.21
C TYR A 119 11.45 -9.95 -7.91
N ALA A 120 11.01 -11.20 -8.00
CA ALA A 120 10.86 -12.09 -6.85
C ALA A 120 12.17 -12.79 -6.47
N VAL A 121 12.27 -13.23 -5.23
CA VAL A 121 13.36 -14.11 -4.78
C VAL A 121 13.29 -15.46 -5.48
N SER A 122 12.08 -16.01 -5.66
CA SER A 122 11.81 -17.20 -6.47
C SER A 122 10.37 -17.20 -6.97
N LYS A 123 10.01 -18.19 -7.80
CA LYS A 123 8.63 -18.37 -8.28
C LYS A 123 7.63 -18.74 -7.18
N GLU A 124 8.09 -19.15 -6.03
CA GLU A 124 7.31 -19.55 -4.84
C GLU A 124 7.39 -18.52 -3.71
N ASP A 125 8.37 -17.62 -3.77
CA ASP A 125 8.64 -16.63 -2.72
C ASP A 125 8.28 -15.21 -3.21
N SER A 126 7.29 -14.61 -2.57
CA SER A 126 6.79 -13.27 -2.89
C SER A 126 7.61 -12.12 -2.27
N HIS A 127 8.80 -12.39 -1.74
CA HIS A 127 9.70 -11.32 -1.33
C HIS A 127 10.40 -10.71 -2.56
N PRO A 128 10.53 -9.39 -2.62
CA PRO A 128 11.34 -8.72 -3.61
C PRO A 128 12.81 -9.17 -3.52
N ASN A 129 13.43 -9.47 -4.65
CA ASN A 129 14.85 -9.78 -4.68
C ASN A 129 15.72 -8.52 -4.50
N LYS A 130 17.03 -8.74 -4.29
CA LYS A 130 17.99 -7.64 -4.07
C LYS A 130 18.01 -6.64 -5.23
N SER A 131 17.96 -7.11 -6.48
CA SER A 131 18.01 -6.24 -7.66
C SER A 131 16.80 -5.30 -7.70
N PHE A 132 15.59 -5.82 -7.48
CA PHE A 132 14.38 -5.01 -7.43
C PHE A 132 14.39 -4.06 -6.23
N SER A 133 14.81 -4.54 -5.06
CA SER A 133 14.93 -3.69 -3.85
C SER A 133 15.85 -2.50 -4.09
N MET A 134 16.98 -2.70 -4.76
CA MET A 134 17.90 -1.61 -5.14
C MET A 134 17.28 -0.62 -6.14
N LYS A 135 16.38 -1.05 -7.01
CA LYS A 135 15.62 -0.16 -7.92
C LYS A 135 14.52 0.62 -7.17
N ALA A 136 13.85 -0.03 -6.23
CA ALA A 136 12.74 0.58 -5.49
C ALA A 136 13.18 1.56 -4.39
N ALA A 137 14.35 1.35 -3.78
CA ALA A 137 14.85 2.19 -2.70
C ALA A 137 14.98 3.69 -3.05
N PRO A 138 15.57 4.11 -4.18
CA PRO A 138 15.60 5.52 -4.54
C PRO A 138 14.20 6.09 -4.83
N LEU A 139 13.26 5.28 -5.30
CA LEU A 139 11.90 5.71 -5.60
C LEU A 139 11.10 6.05 -4.33
N ILE A 140 11.18 5.20 -3.29
CA ILE A 140 10.55 5.55 -2.01
C ILE A 140 11.24 6.75 -1.35
N SER A 141 12.56 6.85 -1.46
CA SER A 141 13.30 8.01 -0.93
C SER A 141 12.84 9.30 -1.60
N LYS A 142 12.71 9.29 -2.94
CA LYS A 142 12.17 10.44 -3.68
C LYS A 142 10.74 10.75 -3.26
N ARG A 143 9.86 9.75 -3.14
CA ARG A 143 8.47 9.95 -2.69
C ARG A 143 8.40 10.61 -1.32
N ILE A 144 9.23 10.19 -0.37
CA ILE A 144 9.33 10.82 0.96
C ILE A 144 9.73 12.29 0.83
N VAL A 145 10.74 12.58 0.01
CA VAL A 145 11.19 13.98 -0.23
C VAL A 145 10.09 14.81 -0.88
N ASP A 146 9.38 14.29 -1.87
CA ASP A 146 8.25 14.98 -2.52
C ASP A 146 7.16 15.35 -1.49
N VAL A 147 6.82 14.43 -0.58
CA VAL A 147 5.87 14.67 0.51
C VAL A 147 6.38 15.74 1.48
N ILE A 148 7.65 15.68 1.89
CA ILE A 148 8.27 16.67 2.79
C ILE A 148 8.26 18.07 2.16
N GLN A 149 8.47 18.17 0.84
CA GLN A 149 8.48 19.42 0.09
C GLN A 149 7.08 19.97 -0.25
N GLY A 150 5.99 19.33 0.20
CA GLY A 150 4.62 19.73 -0.11
C GLY A 150 4.17 19.38 -1.53
N LYS A 151 4.86 18.46 -2.21
CA LYS A 151 4.54 18.00 -3.57
C LYS A 151 3.81 16.64 -3.57
N GLY A 152 3.42 16.15 -2.40
CA GLY A 152 2.87 14.81 -2.23
C GLY A 152 1.66 14.51 -3.11
N ASP A 153 0.76 15.48 -3.31
CA ASP A 153 -0.47 15.32 -4.10
C ASP A 153 -0.26 15.40 -5.61
N VAL A 154 0.84 15.99 -6.07
CA VAL A 154 1.09 16.21 -7.50
C VAL A 154 2.25 15.39 -8.07
N ALA A 155 3.09 14.85 -7.21
CA ALA A 155 4.20 13.99 -7.62
C ALA A 155 3.73 12.57 -7.92
N SER A 156 4.54 11.85 -8.72
CA SER A 156 4.27 10.44 -9.06
C SER A 156 4.11 9.58 -7.79
N LEU A 157 3.03 8.80 -7.71
CA LEU A 157 2.79 7.87 -6.61
C LEU A 157 3.87 6.78 -6.53
N THR A 158 4.55 6.46 -7.62
CA THR A 158 5.64 5.47 -7.64
C THR A 158 7.01 6.07 -7.29
N GLY A 159 7.14 7.39 -7.25
CA GLY A 159 8.41 8.09 -7.09
C GLY A 159 9.27 8.16 -8.37
N LYS A 160 8.74 7.76 -9.51
CA LYS A 160 9.41 7.87 -10.83
C LYS A 160 9.48 9.31 -11.31
#